data_d23d49a1c4a2a0fc7b210f447910a131
#
_entry.id   d23d49a1c4a2a0fc7b210f447910a131
#
_cell.length_a   1.000
_cell.length_b   1.000
_cell.length_c   1.000
_cell.angle_alpha   90.00
_cell.angle_beta   90.00
_cell.angle_gamma   90.00
#
_symmetry.space_group_name_H-M   'P 1'
#
loop_
_entity.id
_entity.type
_entity.pdbx_description
1 polymer ?
#
loop_
_entity_poly.entity_id
_entity_poly.type
_entity_poly.pdbx_seq_one_letter_code
_entity_poly.pdbx_strand_id
1 'polypeptide(L)'
;MKKEITRLICAAICCTPIIGFAQTGDKFTSTDNLYKEGKELFQEKNYAAALPALKAFVKQKPVASLLQDAEYMLVSSAYELKDKNRIELLRKYLDRYPDTPYANRIYALLASCYFYEGKYD
;
A
#
# COMPACT_ATOMS: atom_id res chain seq x y z
N MET A 1 65.77 -15.08 -12.08
CA MET A 1 65.48 -13.69 -11.75
C MET A 1 64.32 -13.07 -12.57
N LYS A 2 63.47 -13.86 -13.11
CA LYS A 2 62.36 -13.33 -13.88
C LYS A 2 61.01 -13.79 -13.32
N LYS A 3 60.96 -14.19 -12.06
CA LYS A 3 59.77 -14.77 -11.44
C LYS A 3 58.98 -13.79 -10.53
N GLU A 4 59.52 -12.62 -10.36
CA GLU A 4 58.98 -11.67 -9.39
C GLU A 4 57.97 -10.66 -9.98
N ILE A 5 57.92 -10.59 -11.31
CA ILE A 5 57.09 -9.54 -11.96
C ILE A 5 55.64 -10.00 -12.12
N THR A 6 55.39 -11.28 -12.04
CA THR A 6 54.06 -11.85 -12.29
C THR A 6 53.14 -11.80 -11.05
N ARG A 7 53.69 -11.47 -9.90
CA ARG A 7 52.93 -11.45 -8.64
C ARG A 7 52.26 -10.11 -8.31
N LEU A 8 52.64 -9.07 -9.00
CA LEU A 8 52.15 -7.71 -8.71
C LEU A 8 50.88 -7.33 -9.47
N ILE A 9 50.44 -8.14 -10.41
CA ILE A 9 49.31 -7.79 -11.26
C ILE A 9 47.98 -8.31 -10.68
N CYS A 10 48.02 -9.24 -9.74
CA CYS A 10 46.77 -9.81 -9.18
C CYS A 10 46.18 -9.03 -7.99
N ALA A 11 46.87 -8.02 -7.49
CA ALA A 11 46.43 -7.29 -6.30
C ALA A 11 45.58 -6.06 -6.60
N ALA A 12 45.38 -5.70 -7.85
CA ALA A 12 44.74 -4.44 -8.22
C ALA A 12 43.25 -4.57 -8.61
N ILE A 13 42.67 -5.75 -8.56
CA ILE A 13 41.33 -5.97 -9.12
C ILE A 13 40.26 -6.16 -8.04
N CYS A 14 40.65 -6.13 -6.76
CA CYS A 14 39.68 -6.39 -5.68
C CYS A 14 39.18 -5.14 -4.95
N CYS A 15 39.34 -3.97 -5.51
CA CYS A 15 38.74 -2.76 -4.96
C CYS A 15 37.67 -2.20 -5.90
N THR A 16 36.62 -2.96 -6.10
CA THR A 16 35.35 -2.29 -6.39
C THR A 16 34.87 -1.73 -5.05
N PRO A 17 34.83 -0.41 -4.87
CA PRO A 17 34.03 0.12 -3.80
C PRO A 17 32.60 -0.29 -4.12
N ILE A 18 32.06 -1.20 -3.35
CA ILE A 18 30.62 -1.27 -3.18
C ILE A 18 30.30 0.11 -2.61
N ILE A 19 29.98 1.03 -3.50
CA ILE A 19 29.30 2.25 -3.11
C ILE A 19 28.00 1.74 -2.55
N GLY A 20 27.99 1.53 -1.25
CA GLY A 20 26.76 1.42 -0.52
C GLY A 20 26.02 2.72 -0.84
N PHE A 21 25.10 2.66 -1.75
CA PHE A 21 24.05 3.63 -1.80
C PHE A 21 23.39 3.56 -0.44
N ALA A 22 23.89 4.37 0.48
CA ALA A 22 23.08 4.79 1.59
C ALA A 22 21.91 5.54 0.94
N GLN A 23 20.87 4.81 0.65
CA GLN A 23 19.58 5.40 0.38
C GLN A 23 19.13 6.02 1.69
N THR A 24 19.63 7.21 1.97
CA THR A 24 18.90 8.20 2.74
C THR A 24 17.74 8.64 1.86
N GLY A 25 16.96 7.64 1.43
CA GLY A 25 15.73 7.88 0.72
C GLY A 25 14.78 8.51 1.69
N ASP A 26 14.50 9.73 1.44
CA ASP A 26 13.47 10.52 2.03
C ASP A 26 12.28 9.64 2.41
N LYS A 27 12.03 9.50 3.71
CA LYS A 27 10.81 8.85 4.20
C LYS A 27 9.56 9.48 3.57
N PHE A 28 9.67 10.70 3.12
CA PHE A 28 8.62 11.45 2.44
C PHE A 28 8.32 10.90 1.04
N THR A 29 9.33 10.61 0.23
CA THR A 29 9.18 10.04 -1.13
C THR A 29 8.58 8.64 -1.10
N SER A 30 8.90 7.87 -0.08
CA SER A 30 8.39 6.50 0.06
C SER A 30 6.91 6.47 0.42
N THR A 31 6.41 7.42 1.22
CA THR A 31 5.00 7.50 1.63
C THR A 31 4.10 7.91 0.46
N ASP A 32 4.52 8.95 -0.28
CA ASP A 32 3.78 9.41 -1.46
C ASP A 32 3.74 8.34 -2.55
N ASN A 33 4.82 7.60 -2.72
CA ASN A 33 4.87 6.49 -3.67
C ASN A 33 3.92 5.35 -3.29
N LEU A 34 3.81 5.00 -2.00
CA LEU A 34 2.87 3.97 -1.52
C LEU A 34 1.42 4.36 -1.78
N TYR A 35 1.07 5.64 -1.56
CA TYR A 35 -0.28 6.12 -1.85
C TYR A 35 -0.58 6.08 -3.35
N LYS A 36 0.35 6.57 -4.17
CA LYS A 36 0.22 6.59 -5.62
C LYS A 36 0.09 5.17 -6.18
N GLU A 37 0.99 4.28 -5.80
CA GLU A 37 0.96 2.87 -6.19
C GLU A 37 -0.36 2.20 -5.79
N GLY A 38 -0.76 2.34 -4.53
CA GLY A 38 -2.01 1.78 -4.03
C GLY A 38 -3.25 2.31 -4.76
N LYS A 39 -3.26 3.60 -5.08
CA LYS A 39 -4.33 4.25 -5.83
C LYS A 39 -4.39 3.79 -7.29
N GLU A 40 -3.25 3.69 -7.98
CA GLU A 40 -3.16 3.21 -9.36
C GLU A 40 -3.66 1.76 -9.45
N LEU A 41 -3.17 0.88 -8.59
CA LEU A 41 -3.61 -0.51 -8.53
C LEU A 41 -5.12 -0.64 -8.21
N PHE A 42 -5.64 0.21 -7.33
CA PHE A 42 -7.07 0.25 -7.04
C PHE A 42 -7.89 0.68 -8.27
N GLN A 43 -7.44 1.69 -9.02
CA GLN A 43 -8.10 2.16 -10.25
C GLN A 43 -8.07 1.09 -11.35
N GLU A 44 -7.01 0.32 -11.43
CA GLU A 44 -6.88 -0.84 -12.32
C GLU A 44 -7.70 -2.06 -11.87
N LYS A 45 -8.43 -1.94 -10.75
CA LYS A 45 -9.19 -3.02 -10.12
C LYS A 45 -8.32 -4.20 -9.65
N ASN A 46 -7.03 -3.97 -9.48
CA ASN A 46 -6.10 -4.93 -8.91
C ASN A 46 -6.09 -4.82 -7.39
N TYR A 47 -7.22 -5.14 -6.77
CA TYR A 47 -7.46 -4.93 -5.35
C TYR A 47 -6.50 -5.72 -4.45
N ALA A 48 -6.14 -6.93 -4.84
CA ALA A 48 -5.22 -7.77 -4.09
C ALA A 48 -3.82 -7.15 -4.00
N ALA A 49 -3.33 -6.55 -5.09
CA ALA A 49 -2.05 -5.88 -5.13
C ALA A 49 -2.09 -4.49 -4.46
N ALA A 50 -3.24 -3.79 -4.51
CA ALA A 50 -3.42 -2.48 -3.87
C ALA A 50 -3.35 -2.56 -2.33
N LEU A 51 -3.85 -3.64 -1.73
CA LEU A 51 -3.95 -3.78 -0.27
C LEU A 51 -2.63 -3.59 0.48
N PRO A 52 -1.51 -4.24 0.13
CA PRO A 52 -0.26 -4.09 0.87
C PRO A 52 0.30 -2.66 0.80
N ALA A 53 0.24 -2.00 -0.36
CA ALA A 53 0.69 -0.62 -0.52
C ALA A 53 -0.16 0.35 0.32
N LEU A 54 -1.49 0.23 0.24
CA LEU A 54 -2.42 1.06 1.01
C LEU A 54 -2.29 0.83 2.52
N LYS A 55 -2.13 -0.42 2.97
CA LYS A 55 -1.89 -0.74 4.38
C LYS A 55 -0.57 -0.15 4.89
N ALA A 56 0.48 -0.24 4.09
CA ALA A 56 1.77 0.34 4.44
C ALA A 56 1.69 1.87 4.53
N PHE A 57 0.94 2.50 3.61
CA PHE A 57 0.69 3.94 3.64
C PHE A 57 -0.07 4.39 4.91
N VAL A 58 -1.17 3.74 5.23
CA VAL A 58 -1.99 4.06 6.41
C VAL A 58 -1.20 3.91 7.71
N LYS A 59 -0.29 2.93 7.79
CA LYS A 59 0.62 2.74 8.94
C LYS A 59 1.52 3.94 9.21
N GLN A 60 1.85 4.73 8.20
CA GLN A 60 2.72 5.88 8.33
C GLN A 60 2.01 7.12 8.91
N LYS A 61 0.71 6.99 9.22
CA LYS A 61 -0.13 8.09 9.74
C LYS A 61 -0.04 9.36 8.89
N PRO A 62 -0.40 9.28 7.61
CA PRO A 62 -0.36 10.42 6.70
C PRO A 62 -1.35 11.52 7.09
N VAL A 63 -1.35 12.62 6.34
CA VAL A 63 -2.34 13.69 6.52
C VAL A 63 -3.78 13.17 6.41
N ALA A 64 -4.68 13.75 7.19
CA ALA A 64 -6.04 13.23 7.40
C ALA A 64 -6.85 13.00 6.11
N SER A 65 -6.72 13.89 5.12
CA SER A 65 -7.43 13.75 3.84
C SER A 65 -6.98 12.53 3.03
N LEU A 66 -5.67 12.32 2.93
CA LEU A 66 -5.11 11.16 2.23
C LEU A 66 -5.35 9.85 3.00
N LEU A 67 -5.37 9.93 4.34
CA LEU A 67 -5.72 8.79 5.19
C LEU A 67 -7.14 8.32 4.93
N GLN A 68 -8.10 9.24 4.89
CA GLN A 68 -9.50 8.94 4.59
C GLN A 68 -9.67 8.27 3.23
N ASP A 69 -9.01 8.81 2.19
CA ASP A 69 -9.03 8.24 0.84
C ASP A 69 -8.42 6.83 0.81
N ALA A 70 -7.26 6.64 1.45
CA ALA A 70 -6.60 5.34 1.50
C ALA A 70 -7.43 4.31 2.25
N GLU A 71 -8.04 4.67 3.37
CA GLU A 71 -8.93 3.79 4.12
C GLU A 71 -10.22 3.46 3.33
N TYR A 72 -10.75 4.40 2.55
CA TYR A 72 -11.86 4.13 1.63
C TYR A 72 -11.46 3.07 0.58
N MET A 73 -10.29 3.23 -0.05
CA MET A 73 -9.79 2.25 -1.00
C MET A 73 -9.54 0.88 -0.37
N LEU A 74 -9.08 0.84 0.89
CA LEU A 74 -8.89 -0.41 1.65
C LEU A 74 -10.20 -1.15 1.88
N VAL A 75 -11.23 -0.48 2.40
CA VAL A 75 -12.52 -1.13 2.70
C VAL A 75 -13.26 -1.53 1.41
N SER A 76 -13.13 -0.74 0.35
CA SER A 76 -13.68 -1.08 -0.97
C SER A 76 -12.97 -2.30 -1.56
N SER A 77 -11.65 -2.38 -1.44
CA SER A 77 -10.88 -3.56 -1.88
C SER A 77 -11.27 -4.82 -1.09
N ALA A 78 -11.47 -4.70 0.21
CA ALA A 78 -11.95 -5.81 1.05
C ALA A 78 -13.33 -6.31 0.62
N TYR A 79 -14.23 -5.39 0.22
CA TYR A 79 -15.53 -5.76 -0.34
C TYR A 79 -15.38 -6.55 -1.65
N GLU A 80 -14.59 -6.06 -2.59
CA GLU A 80 -14.39 -6.70 -3.90
C GLU A 80 -13.72 -8.08 -3.78
N LEU A 81 -12.81 -8.24 -2.83
CA LEU A 81 -12.13 -9.50 -2.52
C LEU A 81 -12.97 -10.45 -1.66
N LYS A 82 -14.19 -10.07 -1.30
CA LYS A 82 -15.11 -10.85 -0.46
C LYS A 82 -14.50 -11.22 0.90
N ASP A 83 -13.78 -10.27 1.51
CA ASP A 83 -13.22 -10.44 2.84
C ASP A 83 -14.33 -10.78 3.85
N LYS A 84 -14.03 -11.68 4.77
CA LYS A 84 -14.99 -12.11 5.81
C LYS A 84 -15.45 -10.95 6.70
N ASN A 85 -14.59 -9.99 6.92
CA ASN A 85 -14.83 -8.83 7.79
C ASN A 85 -15.30 -7.59 7.01
N ARG A 86 -15.63 -7.71 5.71
CA ARG A 86 -15.97 -6.56 4.86
C ARG A 86 -17.07 -5.68 5.43
N ILE A 87 -18.12 -6.27 6.01
CA ILE A 87 -19.23 -5.52 6.60
C ILE A 87 -18.75 -4.70 7.81
N GLU A 88 -17.98 -5.32 8.69
CA GLU A 88 -17.43 -4.64 9.85
C GLU A 88 -16.47 -3.51 9.44
N LEU A 89 -15.63 -3.74 8.45
CA LEU A 89 -14.70 -2.74 7.92
C LEU A 89 -15.43 -1.55 7.31
N LEU A 90 -16.50 -1.77 6.54
CA LEU A 90 -17.33 -0.72 5.96
C LEU A 90 -18.04 0.09 7.04
N ARG A 91 -18.60 -0.56 8.07
CA ARG A 91 -19.21 0.13 9.22
C ARG A 91 -18.19 0.97 9.99
N LYS A 92 -17.05 0.41 10.34
CA LYS A 92 -15.98 1.16 11.03
C LYS A 92 -15.50 2.37 10.24
N TYR A 93 -15.48 2.29 8.93
CA TYR A 93 -15.14 3.43 8.09
C TYR A 93 -16.19 4.56 8.25
N LEU A 94 -17.49 4.25 8.20
CA LEU A 94 -18.55 5.26 8.40
C LEU A 94 -18.55 5.85 9.82
N ASP A 95 -18.28 5.02 10.83
CA ASP A 95 -18.19 5.48 12.22
C ASP A 95 -17.01 6.46 12.41
N ARG A 96 -15.90 6.22 11.71
CA ARG A 96 -14.73 7.09 11.75
C ARG A 96 -14.89 8.37 10.92
N TYR A 97 -15.60 8.29 9.82
CA TYR A 97 -15.77 9.37 8.85
C TYR A 97 -17.24 9.59 8.51
N PRO A 98 -18.05 10.10 9.46
CA PRO A 98 -19.50 10.27 9.25
C PRO A 98 -19.83 11.23 8.10
N ASP A 99 -18.99 12.26 7.89
CA ASP A 99 -19.16 13.27 6.82
C ASP A 99 -18.35 12.97 5.56
N THR A 100 -18.01 11.69 5.33
CA THR A 100 -17.22 11.31 4.16
C THR A 100 -17.95 11.54 2.84
N PRO A 101 -17.25 12.04 1.79
CA PRO A 101 -17.85 12.13 0.45
C PRO A 101 -18.19 10.76 -0.13
N TYR A 102 -17.63 9.68 0.42
CA TYR A 102 -17.88 8.30 0.00
C TYR A 102 -19.04 7.61 0.70
N ALA A 103 -19.78 8.31 1.60
CA ALA A 103 -20.84 7.71 2.42
C ALA A 103 -21.87 6.94 1.59
N ASN A 104 -22.41 7.55 0.55
CA ASN A 104 -23.43 6.91 -0.31
C ASN A 104 -22.90 5.63 -0.95
N ARG A 105 -21.64 5.63 -1.36
CA ARG A 105 -21.01 4.44 -1.97
C ARG A 105 -20.81 3.34 -0.93
N ILE A 106 -20.38 3.68 0.27
CA ILE A 106 -20.20 2.72 1.36
C ILE A 106 -21.55 2.12 1.78
N TYR A 107 -22.62 2.93 1.87
CA TYR A 107 -23.96 2.40 2.14
C TYR A 107 -24.44 1.45 1.05
N ALA A 108 -24.17 1.75 -0.22
CA ALA A 108 -24.51 0.84 -1.32
C ALA A 108 -23.75 -0.48 -1.23
N LEU A 109 -22.47 -0.46 -0.85
CA LEU A 109 -21.67 -1.67 -0.64
C LEU A 109 -22.22 -2.49 0.54
N LEU A 110 -22.59 -1.84 1.65
CA LEU A 110 -23.22 -2.49 2.80
C LEU A 110 -24.54 -3.13 2.43
N ALA A 111 -25.41 -2.41 1.71
CA ALA A 111 -26.68 -2.95 1.23
C ALA A 111 -26.48 -4.19 0.36
N SER A 112 -25.48 -4.15 -0.53
CA SER A 112 -25.11 -5.32 -1.35
C SER A 112 -24.64 -6.49 -0.49
N CYS A 113 -23.83 -6.24 0.55
CA CYS A 113 -23.40 -7.30 1.47
C CYS A 113 -24.58 -7.98 2.13
N TYR A 114 -25.51 -7.21 2.69
CA TYR A 114 -26.71 -7.75 3.35
C TYR A 114 -27.62 -8.49 2.37
N PHE A 115 -27.75 -7.98 1.18
CA PHE A 115 -28.50 -8.66 0.12
C PHE A 115 -27.97 -10.06 -0.17
N TYR A 116 -26.66 -10.16 -0.39
CA TYR A 116 -26.01 -11.44 -0.71
C TYR A 116 -25.93 -12.41 0.49
N GLU A 117 -25.93 -11.89 1.71
CA GLU A 117 -25.93 -12.73 2.92
C GLU A 117 -27.35 -13.14 3.37
N GLY A 118 -28.39 -12.69 2.64
CA GLY A 118 -29.79 -13.00 2.98
C GLY A 118 -30.25 -12.41 4.31
N LYS A 119 -29.54 -11.42 4.82
CA LYS A 119 -29.87 -10.71 6.06
C LYS A 119 -30.69 -9.46 5.74
N TYR A 120 -31.95 -9.70 5.41
CA TYR A 120 -32.93 -8.62 5.18
C TYR A 120 -33.72 -8.38 6.46
N ASP A 121 -33.16 -7.63 7.38
CA ASP A 121 -33.92 -7.12 8.54
C ASP A 121 -33.84 -5.60 8.59
#